data_84b513ead4f9786eacbaab9e6fd8611c
#
_entry.id   84b513ead4f9786eacbaab9e6fd8611c
#
_cell.length_a   1.000
_cell.length_b   1.000
_cell.length_c   1.000
_cell.angle_alpha   90.00
_cell.angle_beta   90.00
_cell.angle_gamma   90.00
#
_symmetry.space_group_name_H-M   'P 1'
#
loop_
_entity.id
_entity.type
_entity.pdbx_description
1 polymer ?
#
loop_
_entity_poly.entity_id
_entity_poly.type
_entity_poly.pdbx_seq_one_letter_code
_entity_poly.pdbx_strand_id
1 'polypeptide(L)'
;MAATEDLTTPVAVVDEAVLERNLARMAAFAAKAGVKLRPHAKTHKSAFIAQRQVAHGATGLTAATLREAEVFADAGVADLFIAHPPVGAAKRRRLAALAARGIRLAVALDDAALAAGLPEGVEVMWEVDTGLHRVGTAPGEATARAARQLPAGRLRGLFTHAGQSYAIERAVAARQEWQGLAESAELLRREGVEVRELSVGSSPTAAWAPEAAAGGITEMRPGTYVFSDANQVALGAQGLEDCALGVVATVVSTPERGRRVLDCGTKSISGDFHVKALEGWGTVLGHPGLVVDRLNEEHAVVLGEADLKVGDRVVVIPSHACTTANLHPGLLFIGAGEPRWEPVAARGWE
;
A
#
# COMPACT_ATOMS: atom_id res chain seq x y z
N MET A 1 -19.80 6.09 -16.56
CA MET A 1 -19.94 7.57 -16.54
C MET A 1 -21.37 8.05 -16.26
N ALA A 2 -22.44 7.40 -16.73
CA ALA A 2 -23.82 7.80 -16.38
C ALA A 2 -24.11 7.87 -14.85
N ALA A 3 -23.48 7.01 -14.05
CA ALA A 3 -23.65 6.99 -12.58
C ALA A 3 -22.96 8.15 -11.82
N THR A 4 -22.27 9.07 -12.52
CA THR A 4 -21.52 10.15 -11.87
C THR A 4 -22.11 11.55 -12.14
N GLU A 5 -23.17 11.65 -12.93
CA GLU A 5 -23.73 12.95 -13.36
C GLU A 5 -24.33 13.78 -12.21
N ASP A 6 -24.90 13.12 -11.19
CA ASP A 6 -25.53 13.79 -10.04
C ASP A 6 -24.62 13.92 -8.81
N LEU A 7 -23.35 13.49 -8.90
CA LEU A 7 -22.44 13.54 -7.77
C LEU A 7 -21.92 14.97 -7.53
N THR A 8 -21.82 15.37 -6.27
CA THR A 8 -21.05 16.57 -5.91
C THR A 8 -19.55 16.27 -6.03
N THR A 9 -18.83 17.05 -6.83
CA THR A 9 -17.38 16.95 -7.01
C THR A 9 -16.62 17.87 -6.05
N PRO A 10 -15.34 17.57 -5.73
CA PRO A 10 -14.62 16.35 -6.10
C PRO A 10 -15.05 15.15 -5.25
N VAL A 11 -15.07 13.96 -5.84
CA VAL A 11 -15.41 12.72 -5.13
C VAL A 11 -14.51 11.57 -5.57
N ALA A 12 -13.95 10.82 -4.61
CA ALA A 12 -13.19 9.61 -4.88
C ALA A 12 -14.13 8.45 -5.21
N VAL A 13 -13.91 7.84 -6.36
CA VAL A 13 -14.69 6.69 -6.86
C VAL A 13 -13.79 5.46 -7.01
N VAL A 14 -14.36 4.29 -6.78
CA VAL A 14 -13.70 3.00 -7.01
C VAL A 14 -14.53 2.21 -8.01
N ASP A 15 -13.92 1.84 -9.14
CA ASP A 15 -14.50 0.86 -10.06
C ASP A 15 -14.39 -0.53 -9.41
N GLU A 16 -15.55 -1.07 -9.00
CA GLU A 16 -15.62 -2.33 -8.27
C GLU A 16 -15.18 -3.52 -9.13
N ALA A 17 -15.45 -3.49 -10.43
CA ALA A 17 -15.04 -4.57 -11.33
C ALA A 17 -13.51 -4.61 -11.52
N VAL A 18 -12.89 -3.43 -11.62
CA VAL A 18 -11.42 -3.30 -11.69
C VAL A 18 -10.79 -3.74 -10.37
N LEU A 19 -11.33 -3.29 -9.24
CA LEU A 19 -10.87 -3.70 -7.91
C LEU A 19 -10.87 -5.22 -7.76
N GLU A 20 -12.00 -5.88 -8.06
CA GLU A 20 -12.12 -7.34 -7.95
C GLU A 20 -11.15 -8.09 -8.85
N ARG A 21 -10.97 -7.62 -10.07
CA ARG A 21 -9.98 -8.17 -10.98
C ARG A 21 -8.56 -8.06 -10.43
N ASN A 22 -8.21 -6.93 -9.82
CA ASN A 22 -6.91 -6.72 -9.19
C ASN A 22 -6.69 -7.66 -8.00
N LEU A 23 -7.71 -7.83 -7.13
CA LEU A 23 -7.65 -8.74 -5.99
C LEU A 23 -7.45 -10.19 -6.44
N ALA A 24 -8.29 -10.66 -7.36
CA ALA A 24 -8.24 -12.03 -7.88
C ALA A 24 -6.90 -12.32 -8.59
N ARG A 25 -6.43 -11.40 -9.42
CA ARG A 25 -5.17 -11.51 -10.17
C ARG A 25 -3.96 -11.63 -9.24
N MET A 26 -3.87 -10.77 -8.22
CA MET A 26 -2.75 -10.79 -7.28
C MET A 26 -2.76 -12.05 -6.42
N ALA A 27 -3.92 -12.51 -5.96
CA ALA A 27 -4.06 -13.75 -5.21
C ALA A 27 -3.62 -14.97 -6.03
N ALA A 28 -4.10 -15.06 -7.27
CA ALA A 28 -3.70 -16.14 -8.19
C ALA A 28 -2.20 -16.09 -8.52
N PHE A 29 -1.64 -14.89 -8.69
CA PHE A 29 -0.22 -14.70 -8.95
C PHE A 29 0.64 -15.17 -7.76
N ALA A 30 0.32 -14.76 -6.53
CA ALA A 30 1.04 -15.18 -5.33
C ALA A 30 0.98 -16.71 -5.14
N ALA A 31 -0.20 -17.32 -5.33
CA ALA A 31 -0.37 -18.76 -5.25
C ALA A 31 0.48 -19.50 -6.29
N LYS A 32 0.50 -19.02 -7.54
CA LYS A 32 1.33 -19.57 -8.62
C LYS A 32 2.82 -19.43 -8.34
N ALA A 33 3.23 -18.32 -7.72
CA ALA A 33 4.61 -18.09 -7.31
C ALA A 33 5.04 -18.92 -6.09
N GLY A 34 4.10 -19.57 -5.39
CA GLY A 34 4.37 -20.37 -4.19
C GLY A 34 4.66 -19.53 -2.94
N VAL A 35 4.22 -18.25 -2.91
CA VAL A 35 4.38 -17.36 -1.76
C VAL A 35 3.04 -16.98 -1.14
N LYS A 36 3.02 -16.74 0.16
CA LYS A 36 1.85 -16.21 0.86
C LYS A 36 1.60 -14.77 0.44
N LEU A 37 0.34 -14.38 0.32
CA LEU A 37 -0.07 -13.01 0.11
C LEU A 37 -0.54 -12.40 1.44
N ARG A 38 0.13 -11.33 1.90
CA ARG A 38 -0.25 -10.52 3.06
C ARG A 38 -0.30 -9.04 2.67
N PRO A 39 -1.34 -8.59 1.98
CA PRO A 39 -1.41 -7.24 1.42
C PRO A 39 -1.17 -6.15 2.47
N HIS A 40 -0.56 -5.05 2.04
CA HIS A 40 -0.44 -3.86 2.89
C HIS A 40 -1.70 -3.00 2.77
N ALA A 41 -2.55 -3.04 3.78
CA ALA A 41 -3.87 -2.42 3.75
C ALA A 41 -3.85 -0.88 3.96
N LYS A 42 -2.67 -0.28 4.21
CA LYS A 42 -2.51 1.20 4.28
C LYS A 42 -2.98 1.93 3.02
N THR A 43 -3.02 1.23 1.89
CA THR A 43 -3.44 1.81 0.61
C THR A 43 -4.90 2.20 0.62
N HIS A 44 -5.76 1.36 1.18
CA HIS A 44 -7.21 1.58 1.16
C HIS A 44 -7.80 1.92 2.52
N LYS A 45 -7.23 1.46 3.63
CA LYS A 45 -7.71 1.69 5.01
C LYS A 45 -9.21 1.40 5.21
N SER A 46 -9.78 0.54 4.37
CA SER A 46 -11.19 0.16 4.33
C SER A 46 -11.39 -1.25 4.89
N ALA A 47 -12.29 -1.40 5.83
CA ALA A 47 -12.71 -2.70 6.36
C ALA A 47 -13.31 -3.60 5.27
N PHE A 48 -14.10 -3.01 4.37
CA PHE A 48 -14.72 -3.73 3.24
C PHE A 48 -13.66 -4.36 2.31
N ILE A 49 -12.65 -3.58 1.89
CA ILE A 49 -11.58 -4.11 1.02
C ILE A 49 -10.73 -5.13 1.77
N ALA A 50 -10.46 -4.92 3.06
CA ALA A 50 -9.72 -5.86 3.90
C ALA A 50 -10.38 -7.24 3.94
N GLN A 51 -11.70 -7.31 4.14
CA GLN A 51 -12.48 -8.55 4.10
C GLN A 51 -12.41 -9.24 2.72
N ARG A 52 -12.46 -8.47 1.64
CA ARG A 52 -12.35 -9.02 0.27
C ARG A 52 -10.96 -9.58 -0.01
N GLN A 53 -9.89 -8.93 0.46
CA GLN A 53 -8.52 -9.45 0.34
C GLN A 53 -8.39 -10.81 1.05
N VAL A 54 -8.96 -10.95 2.25
CA VAL A 54 -8.99 -12.23 2.98
C VAL A 54 -9.83 -13.27 2.23
N ALA A 55 -10.99 -12.90 1.71
CA ALA A 55 -11.85 -13.78 0.92
C ALA A 55 -11.17 -14.28 -0.37
N HIS A 56 -10.28 -13.48 -0.97
CA HIS A 56 -9.43 -13.87 -2.10
C HIS A 56 -8.20 -14.71 -1.70
N GLY A 57 -8.02 -15.07 -0.42
CA GLY A 57 -6.96 -15.97 0.04
C GLY A 57 -5.73 -15.28 0.61
N ALA A 58 -5.80 -14.00 0.96
CA ALA A 58 -4.75 -13.38 1.76
C ALA A 58 -4.64 -14.08 3.12
N THR A 59 -3.41 -14.43 3.54
CA THR A 59 -3.15 -15.13 4.82
C THR A 59 -3.37 -14.26 6.04
N GLY A 60 -3.54 -12.97 5.85
CA GLY A 60 -3.72 -11.92 6.82
C GLY A 60 -3.37 -10.60 6.17
N LEU A 61 -3.28 -9.52 6.94
CA LEU A 61 -2.99 -8.18 6.42
C LEU A 61 -1.79 -7.54 7.11
N THR A 62 -1.13 -6.65 6.39
CA THR A 62 -0.15 -5.73 6.95
C THR A 62 -0.82 -4.37 7.19
N ALA A 63 -0.73 -3.88 8.44
CA ALA A 63 -1.18 -2.56 8.85
C ALA A 63 0.03 -1.62 9.03
N ALA A 64 -0.12 -0.34 8.70
CA ALA A 64 0.91 0.65 8.95
C ALA A 64 0.84 1.19 10.39
N THR A 65 -0.33 1.20 11.02
CA THR A 65 -0.55 1.75 12.36
C THR A 65 -1.37 0.81 13.23
N LEU A 66 -1.36 1.07 14.55
CA LEU A 66 -2.25 0.36 15.48
C LEU A 66 -3.72 0.62 15.16
N ARG A 67 -4.07 1.84 14.75
CA ARG A 67 -5.45 2.17 14.36
C ARG A 67 -5.93 1.32 13.18
N GLU A 68 -5.09 1.14 12.17
CA GLU A 68 -5.40 0.24 11.07
C GLU A 68 -5.61 -1.19 11.57
N ALA A 69 -4.71 -1.70 12.41
CA ALA A 69 -4.81 -3.05 12.95
C ALA A 69 -6.08 -3.26 13.79
N GLU A 70 -6.49 -2.28 14.60
CA GLU A 70 -7.75 -2.32 15.36
C GLU A 70 -8.96 -2.42 14.43
N VAL A 71 -9.04 -1.56 13.41
CA VAL A 71 -10.13 -1.57 12.42
C VAL A 71 -10.20 -2.90 11.67
N PHE A 72 -9.06 -3.45 11.26
CA PHE A 72 -9.04 -4.71 10.53
C PHE A 72 -9.37 -5.90 11.44
N ALA A 73 -8.96 -5.86 12.70
CA ALA A 73 -9.38 -6.85 13.70
C ALA A 73 -10.91 -6.79 13.95
N ASP A 74 -11.50 -5.58 14.00
CA ASP A 74 -12.96 -5.38 14.09
C ASP A 74 -13.67 -5.93 12.84
N ALA A 75 -13.02 -5.87 11.68
CA ALA A 75 -13.50 -6.46 10.44
C ALA A 75 -13.33 -7.99 10.34
N GLY A 76 -12.79 -8.65 11.40
CA GLY A 76 -12.64 -10.10 11.47
C GLY A 76 -11.32 -10.64 10.91
N VAL A 77 -10.32 -9.80 10.65
CA VAL A 77 -9.00 -10.26 10.20
C VAL A 77 -8.24 -10.91 11.37
N ALA A 78 -7.93 -12.20 11.25
CA ALA A 78 -7.37 -13.01 12.34
C ALA A 78 -5.83 -13.03 12.42
N ASP A 79 -5.11 -12.56 11.40
CA ASP A 79 -3.64 -12.49 11.37
C ASP A 79 -3.21 -11.12 10.86
N LEU A 80 -2.58 -10.32 11.74
CA LEU A 80 -2.17 -8.95 11.47
C LEU A 80 -0.67 -8.75 11.72
N PHE A 81 -0.02 -8.10 10.78
CA PHE A 81 1.34 -7.61 10.91
C PHE A 81 1.33 -6.08 10.94
N ILE A 82 1.77 -5.47 12.05
CA ILE A 82 1.89 -4.02 12.18
C ILE A 82 3.33 -3.64 11.80
N ALA A 83 3.49 -3.08 10.58
CA ALA A 83 4.79 -2.73 10.01
C ALA A 83 5.32 -1.39 10.57
N HIS A 84 5.18 -1.19 11.88
CA HIS A 84 5.68 -0.02 12.60
C HIS A 84 5.92 -0.38 14.08
N PRO A 85 7.05 0.03 14.68
CA PRO A 85 7.32 -0.29 16.07
C PRO A 85 6.36 0.44 17.02
N PRO A 86 5.76 -0.27 18.01
CA PRO A 86 4.79 0.30 18.94
C PRO A 86 5.50 1.00 20.12
N VAL A 87 6.21 2.08 19.84
CA VAL A 87 7.00 2.83 20.84
C VAL A 87 6.10 3.69 21.71
N GLY A 88 6.33 3.63 23.03
CA GLY A 88 5.61 4.42 24.03
C GLY A 88 4.48 3.65 24.73
N ALA A 89 4.19 4.06 25.98
CA ALA A 89 3.27 3.34 26.87
C ALA A 89 1.83 3.28 26.31
N ALA A 90 1.37 4.32 25.64
CA ALA A 90 0.02 4.36 25.07
C ALA A 90 -0.14 3.31 23.95
N LYS A 91 0.81 3.22 23.01
CA LYS A 91 0.76 2.24 21.93
C LYS A 91 0.89 0.81 22.48
N ARG A 92 1.72 0.59 23.51
CA ARG A 92 1.85 -0.74 24.15
C ARG A 92 0.55 -1.18 24.83
N ARG A 93 -0.19 -0.27 25.49
CA ARG A 93 -1.51 -0.60 26.07
C ARG A 93 -2.52 -0.99 24.99
N ARG A 94 -2.57 -0.25 23.89
CA ARG A 94 -3.46 -0.59 22.75
C ARG A 94 -3.07 -1.93 22.12
N LEU A 95 -1.77 -2.17 21.94
CA LEU A 95 -1.26 -3.44 21.43
C LEU A 95 -1.64 -4.61 22.35
N ALA A 96 -1.56 -4.43 23.68
CA ALA A 96 -1.96 -5.45 24.65
C ALA A 96 -3.47 -5.74 24.58
N ALA A 97 -4.30 -4.71 24.44
CA ALA A 97 -5.74 -4.86 24.25
C ALA A 97 -6.06 -5.61 22.94
N LEU A 98 -5.33 -5.32 21.86
CA LEU A 98 -5.49 -6.01 20.59
C LEU A 98 -5.04 -7.48 20.68
N ALA A 99 -3.90 -7.76 21.32
CA ALA A 99 -3.40 -9.12 21.54
C ALA A 99 -4.37 -9.98 22.38
N ALA A 100 -5.04 -9.39 23.35
CA ALA A 100 -6.03 -10.08 24.20
C ALA A 100 -7.27 -10.56 23.40
N ARG A 101 -7.46 -10.13 22.15
CA ARG A 101 -8.58 -10.56 21.28
C ARG A 101 -8.34 -11.95 20.66
N GLY A 102 -7.20 -12.58 20.90
CA GLY A 102 -6.87 -13.92 20.40
C GLY A 102 -6.52 -13.97 18.90
N ILE A 103 -6.22 -12.82 18.28
CA ILE A 103 -5.71 -12.75 16.91
C ILE A 103 -4.19 -13.01 16.89
N ARG A 104 -3.71 -13.57 15.79
CA ARG A 104 -2.27 -13.70 15.55
C ARG A 104 -1.68 -12.32 15.22
N LEU A 105 -0.71 -11.88 16.01
CA LEU A 105 -0.20 -10.51 15.94
C LEU A 105 1.32 -10.49 15.87
N ALA A 106 1.85 -9.78 14.88
CA ALA A 106 3.26 -9.47 14.78
C ALA A 106 3.48 -7.95 14.67
N VAL A 107 4.64 -7.48 15.14
CA VAL A 107 5.06 -6.08 15.01
C VAL A 107 6.44 -5.99 14.38
N ALA A 108 6.70 -4.89 13.67
CA ALA A 108 8.01 -4.57 13.13
C ALA A 108 8.94 -4.05 14.24
N LEU A 109 10.19 -4.57 14.29
CA LEU A 109 11.27 -4.03 15.11
C LEU A 109 12.59 -4.08 14.33
N ASP A 110 13.49 -3.16 14.67
CA ASP A 110 14.89 -3.13 14.27
C ASP A 110 15.83 -2.87 15.48
N ASP A 111 15.24 -2.84 16.70
CA ASP A 111 15.94 -2.75 17.98
C ASP A 111 15.33 -3.77 18.95
N ALA A 112 16.18 -4.71 19.41
CA ALA A 112 15.76 -5.77 20.32
C ALA A 112 15.31 -5.24 21.70
N ALA A 113 15.79 -4.08 22.13
CA ALA A 113 15.37 -3.48 23.40
C ALA A 113 13.87 -3.17 23.43
N LEU A 114 13.26 -2.92 22.28
CA LEU A 114 11.82 -2.66 22.16
C LEU A 114 10.98 -3.91 22.44
N ALA A 115 11.54 -5.11 22.32
CA ALA A 115 10.82 -6.35 22.55
C ALA A 115 10.47 -6.57 24.05
N ALA A 116 11.23 -5.99 24.97
CA ALA A 116 10.99 -6.13 26.41
C ALA A 116 9.62 -5.60 26.87
N GLY A 117 9.00 -4.72 26.11
CA GLY A 117 7.68 -4.16 26.42
C GLY A 117 6.52 -4.72 25.59
N LEU A 118 6.77 -5.78 24.81
CA LEU A 118 5.71 -6.40 24.02
C LEU A 118 4.86 -7.37 24.86
N PRO A 119 3.54 -7.39 24.66
CA PRO A 119 2.66 -8.37 25.28
C PRO A 119 3.07 -9.81 24.94
N GLU A 120 2.70 -10.74 25.82
CA GLU A 120 2.86 -12.17 25.55
C GLU A 120 2.08 -12.56 24.26
N GLY A 121 2.65 -13.49 23.47
CA GLY A 121 2.04 -13.95 22.20
C GLY A 121 2.24 -13.01 21.01
N VAL A 122 2.70 -11.76 21.21
CA VAL A 122 3.04 -10.88 20.08
C VAL A 122 4.40 -11.27 19.52
N GLU A 123 4.43 -11.62 18.24
CA GLU A 123 5.63 -11.99 17.50
C GLU A 123 6.35 -10.76 16.92
N VAL A 124 7.60 -10.94 16.52
CA VAL A 124 8.42 -9.89 15.91
C VAL A 124 8.77 -10.27 14.47
N MET A 125 8.49 -9.37 13.55
CA MET A 125 9.11 -9.34 12.22
C MET A 125 10.26 -8.34 12.28
N TRP A 126 11.49 -8.81 12.05
CA TRP A 126 12.66 -7.93 12.09
C TRP A 126 12.84 -7.20 10.77
N GLU A 127 12.99 -5.87 10.81
CA GLU A 127 13.15 -5.06 9.61
C GLU A 127 14.60 -5.04 9.13
N VAL A 128 14.80 -5.35 7.85
CA VAL A 128 16.08 -5.30 7.17
C VAL A 128 16.07 -4.18 6.14
N ASP A 129 17.02 -3.27 6.22
CA ASP A 129 17.18 -2.19 5.24
C ASP A 129 17.92 -2.71 4.00
N THR A 130 17.18 -2.99 2.95
CA THR A 130 17.72 -3.49 1.69
C THR A 130 17.90 -2.39 0.63
N GLY A 131 17.97 -1.12 1.05
CA GLY A 131 18.31 0.00 0.18
C GLY A 131 17.35 1.19 0.20
N LEU A 132 16.29 1.16 1.03
CA LEU A 132 15.42 2.33 1.23
C LEU A 132 16.04 3.37 2.18
N HIS A 133 16.87 2.93 3.12
CA HIS A 133 17.56 3.78 4.12
C HIS A 133 16.60 4.59 5.00
N ARG A 134 15.50 3.95 5.42
CA ARG A 134 14.49 4.57 6.28
C ARG A 134 14.54 4.07 7.72
N VAL A 135 14.49 2.76 7.90
CA VAL A 135 14.55 2.00 9.16
C VAL A 135 15.07 0.60 8.83
N GLY A 136 15.43 -0.17 9.86
CA GLY A 136 15.94 -1.51 9.69
C GLY A 136 17.45 -1.60 9.85
N THR A 137 17.93 -2.82 10.08
CA THR A 137 19.36 -3.13 10.14
C THR A 137 19.90 -3.51 8.77
N ALA A 138 21.19 -3.22 8.51
CA ALA A 138 21.83 -3.65 7.26
C ALA A 138 21.76 -5.19 7.11
N PRO A 139 21.62 -5.70 5.86
CA PRO A 139 21.58 -7.14 5.61
C PRO A 139 22.82 -7.89 6.13
N GLY A 140 22.68 -9.19 6.30
CA GLY A 140 23.76 -10.08 6.73
C GLY A 140 24.08 -9.99 8.22
N GLU A 141 25.37 -9.87 8.56
CA GLU A 141 25.89 -9.91 9.93
C GLU A 141 25.26 -8.90 10.88
N ALA A 142 24.97 -7.68 10.42
CA ALA A 142 24.35 -6.64 11.24
C ALA A 142 22.94 -7.05 11.70
N THR A 143 22.13 -7.57 10.78
CA THR A 143 20.80 -8.11 11.08
C THR A 143 20.90 -9.33 11.99
N ALA A 144 21.77 -10.31 11.70
CA ALA A 144 21.91 -11.51 12.50
C ALA A 144 22.32 -11.18 13.95
N ARG A 145 23.31 -10.31 14.14
CA ARG A 145 23.77 -9.88 15.46
C ARG A 145 22.69 -9.14 16.27
N ALA A 146 21.87 -8.31 15.60
CA ALA A 146 20.83 -7.54 16.28
C ALA A 146 19.60 -8.41 16.60
N ALA A 147 19.09 -9.17 15.63
CA ALA A 147 17.87 -9.95 15.78
C ALA A 147 18.02 -11.12 16.78
N ARG A 148 19.21 -11.72 16.92
CA ARG A 148 19.46 -12.77 17.91
C ARG A 148 19.37 -12.30 19.37
N GLN A 149 19.38 -11.00 19.62
CA GLN A 149 19.17 -10.44 20.96
C GLN A 149 17.69 -10.48 21.39
N LEU A 150 16.78 -10.82 20.49
CA LEU A 150 15.39 -11.02 20.85
C LEU A 150 15.23 -12.21 21.81
N PRO A 151 14.27 -12.15 22.74
CA PRO A 151 13.93 -13.32 23.55
C PRO A 151 13.59 -14.52 22.68
N ALA A 152 13.98 -15.71 23.11
CA ALA A 152 13.75 -16.97 22.41
C ALA A 152 12.26 -17.13 22.04
N GLY A 153 11.98 -17.55 20.80
CA GLY A 153 10.63 -17.76 20.29
C GLY A 153 9.87 -16.49 19.88
N ARG A 154 10.44 -15.29 20.08
CA ARG A 154 9.77 -14.02 19.67
C ARG A 154 9.93 -13.72 18.19
N LEU A 155 11.01 -14.13 17.55
CA LEU A 155 11.23 -13.89 16.12
C LEU A 155 10.30 -14.75 15.28
N ARG A 156 9.40 -14.14 14.53
CA ARG A 156 8.59 -14.79 13.49
C ARG A 156 9.38 -14.91 12.19
N GLY A 157 10.09 -13.85 11.82
CA GLY A 157 10.84 -13.80 10.58
C GLY A 157 11.46 -12.44 10.31
N LEU A 158 11.96 -12.29 9.10
CA LEU A 158 12.54 -11.06 8.59
C LEU A 158 11.63 -10.44 7.52
N PHE A 159 11.64 -9.13 7.45
CA PHE A 159 10.92 -8.41 6.37
C PHE A 159 11.70 -7.20 5.89
N THR A 160 11.37 -6.75 4.69
CA THR A 160 11.90 -5.51 4.13
C THR A 160 10.85 -4.81 3.27
N HIS A 161 11.08 -3.54 2.93
CA HIS A 161 10.24 -2.78 2.02
C HIS A 161 11.09 -2.06 0.96
N ALA A 162 10.94 -2.45 -0.29
CA ALA A 162 11.65 -1.86 -1.43
C ALA A 162 11.04 -0.53 -1.90
N GLY A 163 11.01 0.48 -1.04
CA GLY A 163 10.57 1.82 -1.44
C GLY A 163 11.48 2.47 -2.50
N GLN A 164 12.76 2.07 -2.56
CA GLN A 164 13.69 2.50 -3.61
C GLN A 164 13.27 2.07 -5.02
N SER A 165 12.37 1.09 -5.18
CA SER A 165 11.83 0.66 -6.48
C SER A 165 11.08 1.76 -7.26
N TYR A 166 10.75 2.87 -6.60
CA TYR A 166 10.20 4.06 -7.25
C TYR A 166 11.28 4.98 -7.83
N ALA A 167 12.56 4.78 -7.48
CA ALA A 167 13.67 5.64 -7.88
C ALA A 167 14.75 4.93 -8.70
N ILE A 168 14.88 3.59 -8.57
CA ILE A 168 15.82 2.77 -9.30
C ILE A 168 15.11 1.70 -10.14
N GLU A 169 15.86 0.96 -10.95
CA GLU A 169 15.32 -0.17 -11.72
C GLU A 169 14.65 -1.20 -10.80
N ARG A 170 13.39 -1.55 -11.08
CA ARG A 170 12.57 -2.43 -10.24
C ARG A 170 13.17 -3.82 -10.05
N ALA A 171 13.80 -4.38 -11.09
CA ALA A 171 14.47 -5.68 -11.01
C ALA A 171 15.66 -5.66 -10.04
N VAL A 172 16.40 -4.54 -9.99
CA VAL A 172 17.50 -4.33 -9.03
C VAL A 172 16.94 -4.25 -7.62
N ALA A 173 15.92 -3.43 -7.40
CA ALA A 173 15.27 -3.30 -6.09
C ALA A 173 14.70 -4.64 -5.59
N ALA A 174 14.03 -5.40 -6.45
CA ALA A 174 13.50 -6.73 -6.14
C ALA A 174 14.62 -7.69 -5.71
N ARG A 175 15.75 -7.69 -6.44
CA ARG A 175 16.89 -8.54 -6.11
C ARG A 175 17.50 -8.17 -4.75
N GLN A 176 17.66 -6.89 -4.48
CA GLN A 176 18.14 -6.40 -3.18
C GLN A 176 17.25 -6.87 -2.02
N GLU A 177 15.91 -6.84 -2.19
CA GLU A 177 14.97 -7.32 -1.18
C GLU A 177 15.24 -8.78 -0.80
N TRP A 178 15.12 -9.70 -1.76
CA TRP A 178 15.16 -11.11 -1.44
C TRP A 178 16.57 -11.62 -1.10
N GLN A 179 17.63 -11.08 -1.72
CA GLN A 179 19.00 -11.45 -1.38
C GLN A 179 19.39 -11.01 0.03
N GLY A 180 19.06 -9.77 0.40
CA GLY A 180 19.35 -9.25 1.75
C GLY A 180 18.63 -10.02 2.85
N LEU A 181 17.39 -10.44 2.62
CA LEU A 181 16.65 -11.29 3.56
C LEU A 181 17.23 -12.70 3.64
N ALA A 182 17.53 -13.32 2.50
CA ALA A 182 18.06 -14.69 2.44
C ALA A 182 19.42 -14.80 3.14
N GLU A 183 20.33 -13.87 2.89
CA GLU A 183 21.64 -13.78 3.55
C GLU A 183 21.49 -13.66 5.07
N SER A 184 20.65 -12.73 5.53
CA SER A 184 20.43 -12.49 6.96
C SER A 184 19.80 -13.71 7.64
N ALA A 185 18.84 -14.36 6.99
CA ALA A 185 18.18 -15.55 7.53
C ALA A 185 19.12 -16.76 7.60
N GLU A 186 20.00 -16.93 6.62
CA GLU A 186 20.99 -18.00 6.61
C GLU A 186 21.94 -17.88 7.82
N LEU A 187 22.43 -16.67 8.09
CA LEU A 187 23.29 -16.44 9.26
C LEU A 187 22.58 -16.73 10.58
N LEU A 188 21.33 -16.27 10.75
CA LEU A 188 20.52 -16.55 11.94
C LEU A 188 20.29 -18.06 12.11
N ARG A 189 19.98 -18.79 11.05
CA ARG A 189 19.74 -20.25 11.08
C ARG A 189 20.99 -21.02 11.45
N ARG A 190 22.17 -20.61 10.98
CA ARG A 190 23.47 -21.21 11.38
C ARG A 190 23.73 -21.06 12.86
N GLU A 191 23.24 -20.01 13.49
CA GLU A 191 23.31 -19.77 14.92
C GLU A 191 22.17 -20.43 15.72
N GLY A 192 21.33 -21.25 15.08
CA GLY A 192 20.20 -21.95 15.70
C GLY A 192 18.95 -21.10 15.93
N VAL A 193 18.88 -19.91 15.36
CA VAL A 193 17.68 -19.08 15.45
C VAL A 193 16.68 -19.48 14.37
N GLU A 194 15.45 -19.82 14.79
CA GLU A 194 14.39 -20.14 13.86
C GLU A 194 13.90 -18.89 13.13
N VAL A 195 13.90 -18.92 11.78
CA VAL A 195 13.34 -17.88 10.91
C VAL A 195 12.28 -18.53 10.03
N ARG A 196 11.00 -18.34 10.39
CA ARG A 196 9.85 -18.99 9.75
C ARG A 196 9.36 -18.24 8.53
N GLU A 197 9.45 -16.92 8.51
CA GLU A 197 8.95 -16.08 7.43
C GLU A 197 10.02 -15.14 6.89
N LEU A 198 10.11 -15.07 5.58
CA LEU A 198 10.87 -14.09 4.83
C LEU A 198 9.89 -13.33 3.95
N SER A 199 9.67 -12.07 4.28
CA SER A 199 8.57 -11.30 3.73
C SER A 199 9.08 -10.05 2.99
N VAL A 200 8.86 -10.01 1.67
CA VAL A 200 9.23 -8.90 0.78
C VAL A 200 8.01 -8.06 0.44
N GLY A 201 8.20 -6.86 -0.08
CA GLY A 201 7.03 -6.19 -0.56
C GLY A 201 7.19 -4.76 -1.00
N SER A 202 6.71 -4.59 -2.17
CA SER A 202 6.11 -3.40 -2.74
C SER A 202 5.34 -3.85 -3.99
N SER A 203 4.37 -3.05 -4.46
CA SER A 203 3.67 -3.38 -5.71
C SER A 203 4.60 -3.33 -6.93
N PRO A 204 5.54 -2.36 -7.05
CA PRO A 204 6.49 -2.33 -8.17
C PRO A 204 7.39 -3.56 -8.29
N THR A 205 7.74 -4.24 -7.18
CA THR A 205 8.62 -5.42 -7.19
C THR A 205 7.86 -6.74 -7.21
N ALA A 206 6.53 -6.73 -7.14
CA ALA A 206 5.72 -7.93 -7.04
C ALA A 206 5.93 -8.93 -8.20
N ALA A 207 6.24 -8.45 -9.41
CA ALA A 207 6.45 -9.30 -10.58
C ALA A 207 7.60 -10.31 -10.42
N TRP A 208 8.55 -10.06 -9.52
CA TRP A 208 9.70 -10.93 -9.23
C TRP A 208 9.45 -11.92 -8.08
N ALA A 209 8.19 -12.10 -7.66
CA ALA A 209 7.86 -13.06 -6.61
C ALA A 209 8.28 -14.51 -6.93
N PRO A 210 8.23 -15.03 -8.19
CA PRO A 210 8.73 -16.36 -8.49
C PRO A 210 10.23 -16.53 -8.23
N GLU A 211 11.06 -15.56 -8.64
CA GLU A 211 12.51 -15.56 -8.40
C GLU A 211 12.82 -15.43 -6.91
N ALA A 212 12.07 -14.57 -6.21
CA ALA A 212 12.18 -14.40 -4.77
C ALA A 212 11.82 -15.70 -4.02
N ALA A 213 10.76 -16.39 -4.42
CA ALA A 213 10.35 -17.69 -3.86
C ALA A 213 11.46 -18.75 -4.06
N ALA A 214 12.08 -18.81 -5.23
CA ALA A 214 13.23 -19.68 -5.49
C ALA A 214 14.44 -19.33 -4.58
N GLY A 215 14.56 -18.07 -4.16
CA GLY A 215 15.53 -17.57 -3.19
C GLY A 215 15.12 -17.76 -1.71
N GLY A 216 14.02 -18.48 -1.43
CA GLY A 216 13.56 -18.80 -0.07
C GLY A 216 12.57 -17.81 0.54
N ILE A 217 12.09 -16.82 -0.21
CA ILE A 217 11.04 -15.91 0.25
C ILE A 217 9.72 -16.66 0.41
N THR A 218 9.02 -16.42 1.51
CA THR A 218 7.78 -17.14 1.88
C THR A 218 6.52 -16.29 1.75
N GLU A 219 6.66 -14.95 1.69
CA GLU A 219 5.54 -14.02 1.75
C GLU A 219 5.82 -12.73 0.97
N MET A 220 4.78 -12.17 0.35
CA MET A 220 4.82 -10.86 -0.32
C MET A 220 3.74 -9.91 0.23
N ARG A 221 4.06 -8.59 0.27
CA ARG A 221 3.18 -7.57 0.86
C ARG A 221 2.90 -6.38 -0.08
N PRO A 222 2.41 -6.61 -1.32
CA PRO A 222 2.02 -5.50 -2.18
C PRO A 222 0.84 -4.74 -1.57
N GLY A 223 0.79 -3.43 -1.75
CA GLY A 223 -0.31 -2.58 -1.25
C GLY A 223 -1.06 -1.91 -2.39
N THR A 224 -0.39 -1.07 -3.18
CA THR A 224 -0.98 -0.24 -4.22
C THR A 224 -1.68 -1.04 -5.33
N TYR A 225 -1.35 -2.33 -5.49
CA TYR A 225 -1.93 -3.20 -6.52
C TYR A 225 -3.47 -3.20 -6.51
N VAL A 226 -4.09 -2.97 -5.35
CA VAL A 226 -5.54 -3.00 -5.16
C VAL A 226 -6.23 -1.90 -5.98
N PHE A 227 -5.65 -0.71 -5.97
CA PHE A 227 -6.17 0.45 -6.70
C PHE A 227 -5.39 0.78 -7.96
N SER A 228 -4.10 0.46 -8.02
CA SER A 228 -3.13 1.06 -8.93
C SER A 228 -3.13 2.60 -8.81
N ASP A 229 -2.25 3.26 -9.55
CA ASP A 229 -2.19 4.73 -9.69
C ASP A 229 -1.31 5.12 -10.87
N ALA A 230 -1.24 6.42 -11.18
CA ALA A 230 -0.44 6.90 -12.30
C ALA A 230 1.07 6.62 -12.14
N ASN A 231 1.60 6.54 -10.91
CA ASN A 231 2.97 6.12 -10.65
C ASN A 231 3.20 4.65 -11.03
N GLN A 232 2.27 3.74 -10.69
CA GLN A 232 2.38 2.32 -11.07
C GLN A 232 2.35 2.13 -12.59
N VAL A 233 1.51 2.93 -13.27
CA VAL A 233 1.43 2.93 -14.75
C VAL A 233 2.73 3.45 -15.35
N ALA A 234 3.24 4.59 -14.89
CA ALA A 234 4.48 5.20 -15.40
C ALA A 234 5.71 4.31 -15.17
N LEU A 235 5.72 3.53 -14.08
CA LEU A 235 6.75 2.51 -13.82
C LEU A 235 6.57 1.24 -14.66
N GLY A 236 5.46 1.06 -15.37
CA GLY A 236 5.13 -0.19 -16.07
C GLY A 236 4.88 -1.36 -15.10
N ALA A 237 4.48 -1.08 -13.86
CA ALA A 237 4.17 -2.12 -12.88
C ALA A 237 2.74 -2.64 -13.05
N GLN A 238 1.82 -1.77 -13.44
CA GLN A 238 0.42 -2.06 -13.76
C GLN A 238 -0.01 -1.23 -14.97
N GLY A 239 -1.11 -1.62 -15.63
CA GLY A 239 -1.70 -0.84 -16.73
C GLY A 239 -2.67 0.23 -16.23
N LEU A 240 -3.04 1.16 -17.12
CA LEU A 240 -4.07 2.17 -16.82
C LEU A 240 -5.43 1.52 -16.54
N GLU A 241 -5.72 0.41 -17.20
CA GLU A 241 -6.92 -0.41 -17.00
C GLU A 241 -7.01 -1.07 -15.62
N ASP A 242 -5.92 -1.07 -14.87
CA ASP A 242 -5.84 -1.58 -13.50
C ASP A 242 -6.11 -0.49 -12.45
N CYS A 243 -6.23 0.78 -12.87
CA CYS A 243 -6.52 1.87 -11.97
C CYS A 243 -7.99 1.84 -11.54
N ALA A 244 -8.25 1.28 -10.35
CA ALA A 244 -9.59 1.18 -9.78
C ALA A 244 -10.02 2.46 -9.07
N LEU A 245 -9.07 3.26 -8.52
CA LEU A 245 -9.35 4.51 -7.81
C LEU A 245 -9.16 5.70 -8.74
N GLY A 246 -10.17 6.54 -8.84
CA GLY A 246 -10.11 7.84 -9.48
C GLY A 246 -10.80 8.92 -8.67
N VAL A 247 -10.53 10.18 -8.97
CA VAL A 247 -11.26 11.34 -8.41
C VAL A 247 -12.05 11.96 -9.54
N VAL A 248 -13.38 11.94 -9.41
CA VAL A 248 -14.27 12.68 -10.32
C VAL A 248 -14.18 14.15 -9.96
N ALA A 249 -13.87 14.98 -10.95
CA ALA A 249 -13.72 16.42 -10.81
C ALA A 249 -14.46 17.14 -11.95
N THR A 250 -14.86 18.38 -11.69
CA THR A 250 -15.55 19.24 -12.66
C THR A 250 -14.59 20.30 -13.20
N VAL A 251 -14.65 20.57 -14.49
CA VAL A 251 -13.97 21.72 -15.10
C VAL A 251 -14.68 23.00 -14.64
N VAL A 252 -14.01 23.79 -13.82
CA VAL A 252 -14.59 25.05 -13.27
C VAL A 252 -14.13 26.28 -14.00
N SER A 253 -13.07 26.19 -14.81
CA SER A 253 -12.58 27.32 -15.60
C SER A 253 -11.78 26.86 -16.82
N THR A 254 -11.93 27.60 -17.91
CA THR A 254 -11.13 27.48 -19.15
C THR A 254 -10.58 28.87 -19.51
N PRO A 255 -9.60 29.40 -18.75
CA PRO A 255 -9.21 30.81 -18.84
C PRO A 255 -8.48 31.16 -20.14
N GLU A 256 -7.87 30.17 -20.79
CA GLU A 256 -7.21 30.32 -22.08
C GLU A 256 -7.11 28.96 -22.79
N ARG A 257 -6.80 29.00 -24.08
CA ARG A 257 -6.58 27.80 -24.87
C ARG A 257 -5.45 26.94 -24.23
N GLY A 258 -5.64 25.65 -24.16
CA GLY A 258 -4.64 24.70 -23.61
C GLY A 258 -4.57 24.68 -22.09
N ARG A 259 -5.37 25.48 -21.37
CA ARG A 259 -5.41 25.45 -19.89
C ARG A 259 -6.83 25.30 -19.36
N ARG A 260 -7.00 24.37 -18.44
CA ARG A 260 -8.23 24.09 -17.70
C ARG A 260 -7.98 24.05 -16.22
N VAL A 261 -8.99 24.33 -15.43
CA VAL A 261 -8.94 24.25 -13.97
C VAL A 261 -10.06 23.33 -13.52
N LEU A 262 -9.68 22.33 -12.69
CA LEU A 262 -10.61 21.43 -12.05
C LEU A 262 -10.86 21.84 -10.60
N ASP A 263 -12.00 21.47 -10.04
CA ASP A 263 -12.40 21.68 -8.64
C ASP A 263 -11.77 20.69 -7.66
N CYS A 264 -10.70 20.02 -8.04
CA CYS A 264 -9.93 19.11 -7.17
C CYS A 264 -8.51 19.66 -6.97
N GLY A 265 -7.96 19.47 -5.79
CA GLY A 265 -6.61 19.90 -5.46
C GLY A 265 -5.98 18.99 -4.41
N THR A 266 -4.98 19.48 -3.67
CA THR A 266 -4.26 18.66 -2.68
C THR A 266 -5.13 18.14 -1.53
N LYS A 267 -6.35 18.69 -1.36
CA LYS A 267 -7.32 18.19 -0.38
C LYS A 267 -8.14 17.00 -0.87
N SER A 268 -8.08 16.70 -2.18
CA SER A 268 -8.80 15.57 -2.79
C SER A 268 -7.92 14.65 -3.64
N ILE A 269 -6.76 15.13 -4.10
CA ILE A 269 -5.76 14.37 -4.85
C ILE A 269 -4.42 14.53 -4.15
N SER A 270 -3.67 13.44 -4.00
CA SER A 270 -2.35 13.49 -3.39
C SER A 270 -1.37 14.36 -4.19
N GLY A 271 -0.66 15.24 -3.47
CA GLY A 271 0.48 16.00 -3.96
C GLY A 271 1.78 15.65 -3.20
N ASP A 272 1.90 14.42 -2.68
CA ASP A 272 3.05 14.02 -1.87
C ASP A 272 4.27 13.64 -2.71
N PHE A 273 4.09 12.86 -3.77
CA PHE A 273 5.16 12.56 -4.73
C PHE A 273 4.62 12.04 -6.07
N HIS A 274 5.47 12.12 -7.09
CA HIS A 274 5.34 11.37 -8.33
C HIS A 274 6.71 10.85 -8.79
N VAL A 275 6.72 9.75 -9.52
CA VAL A 275 7.96 9.20 -10.09
C VAL A 275 8.44 10.08 -11.24
N LYS A 276 9.75 10.06 -11.50
CA LYS A 276 10.34 10.87 -12.58
C LYS A 276 9.74 10.58 -13.97
N ALA A 277 9.25 9.36 -14.18
CA ALA A 277 8.64 8.94 -15.45
C ALA A 277 7.20 9.44 -15.63
N LEU A 278 6.53 9.94 -14.58
CA LEU A 278 5.20 10.53 -14.64
C LEU A 278 5.32 12.04 -14.81
N GLU A 279 4.71 12.59 -15.86
CA GLU A 279 4.54 14.01 -16.01
C GLU A 279 3.33 14.49 -15.21
N GLY A 280 3.55 15.41 -14.26
CA GLY A 280 2.51 15.99 -13.42
C GLY A 280 2.00 15.08 -12.28
N TRP A 281 0.80 15.40 -11.77
CA TRP A 281 0.26 14.87 -10.51
C TRP A 281 -0.83 13.80 -10.70
N GLY A 282 -0.99 13.32 -11.93
CA GLY A 282 -1.98 12.30 -12.27
C GLY A 282 -2.30 12.27 -13.75
N THR A 283 -3.18 11.36 -14.14
CA THR A 283 -3.63 11.17 -15.52
C THR A 283 -5.13 11.45 -15.63
N VAL A 284 -5.53 12.30 -16.58
CA VAL A 284 -6.95 12.51 -16.87
C VAL A 284 -7.44 11.39 -17.79
N LEU A 285 -8.32 10.55 -17.26
CA LEU A 285 -8.81 9.35 -17.94
C LEU A 285 -9.54 9.72 -19.24
N GLY A 286 -9.18 9.07 -20.34
CA GLY A 286 -9.73 9.36 -21.67
C GLY A 286 -9.11 10.57 -22.38
N HIS A 287 -8.18 11.28 -21.74
CA HIS A 287 -7.52 12.46 -22.28
C HIS A 287 -5.99 12.38 -22.12
N PRO A 288 -5.30 11.50 -22.86
CA PRO A 288 -3.87 11.23 -22.65
C PRO A 288 -2.96 12.44 -22.97
N GLY A 289 -3.47 13.45 -23.67
CA GLY A 289 -2.76 14.71 -23.95
C GLY A 289 -2.88 15.77 -22.85
N LEU A 290 -3.61 15.47 -21.75
CA LEU A 290 -3.76 16.38 -20.64
C LEU A 290 -2.81 16.02 -19.50
N VAL A 291 -2.10 17.03 -18.98
CA VAL A 291 -1.18 16.93 -17.85
C VAL A 291 -1.76 17.67 -16.66
N VAL A 292 -1.89 17.01 -15.52
CA VAL A 292 -2.22 17.66 -14.23
C VAL A 292 -0.95 18.36 -13.73
N ASP A 293 -0.70 19.57 -14.21
CA ASP A 293 0.56 20.30 -14.03
C ASP A 293 0.80 20.76 -12.60
N ARG A 294 -0.24 21.32 -11.97
CA ARG A 294 -0.15 21.91 -10.64
C ARG A 294 -1.39 21.66 -9.81
N LEU A 295 -1.17 21.34 -8.53
CA LEU A 295 -2.22 21.25 -7.51
C LEU A 295 -2.10 22.45 -6.55
N ASN A 296 -3.18 23.21 -6.39
CA ASN A 296 -3.42 24.07 -5.24
C ASN A 296 -4.29 23.30 -4.23
N GLU A 297 -4.81 23.97 -3.19
CA GLU A 297 -5.63 23.27 -2.19
C GLU A 297 -6.92 22.67 -2.78
N GLU A 298 -7.67 23.49 -3.53
CA GLU A 298 -9.00 23.14 -4.10
C GLU A 298 -9.02 23.13 -5.63
N HIS A 299 -7.88 23.35 -6.30
CA HIS A 299 -7.82 23.47 -7.74
C HIS A 299 -6.68 22.65 -8.32
N ALA A 300 -6.92 21.96 -9.43
CA ALA A 300 -5.88 21.40 -10.29
C ALA A 300 -5.82 22.19 -11.60
N VAL A 301 -4.63 22.67 -11.93
CA VAL A 301 -4.34 23.25 -13.25
C VAL A 301 -3.97 22.12 -14.18
N VAL A 302 -4.70 22.01 -15.29
CA VAL A 302 -4.50 20.98 -16.32
C VAL A 302 -4.10 21.65 -17.62
N LEU A 303 -2.97 21.22 -18.16
CA LEU A 303 -2.42 21.72 -19.44
C LEU A 303 -2.62 20.70 -20.55
N GLY A 304 -2.76 21.20 -21.77
CA GLY A 304 -2.94 20.39 -22.99
C GLY A 304 -4.21 20.74 -23.76
N GLU A 305 -4.37 20.15 -24.93
CA GLU A 305 -5.54 20.40 -25.80
C GLU A 305 -6.59 19.30 -25.59
N ALA A 306 -7.83 19.70 -25.31
CA ALA A 306 -8.99 18.84 -25.26
C ALA A 306 -10.26 19.68 -25.50
N ASP A 307 -11.32 19.08 -26.03
CA ASP A 307 -12.64 19.72 -26.13
C ASP A 307 -13.40 19.50 -24.79
N LEU A 308 -12.96 20.20 -23.75
CA LEU A 308 -13.58 20.22 -22.43
C LEU A 308 -14.02 21.64 -22.09
N LYS A 309 -15.26 21.78 -21.61
CA LYS A 309 -15.93 23.06 -21.28
C LYS A 309 -16.18 23.14 -19.77
N VAL A 310 -16.39 24.33 -19.26
CA VAL A 310 -16.87 24.54 -17.89
C VAL A 310 -18.16 23.74 -17.67
N GLY A 311 -18.18 22.95 -16.60
CA GLY A 311 -19.24 22.01 -16.24
C GLY A 311 -18.97 20.57 -16.67
N ASP A 312 -18.05 20.32 -17.60
CA ASP A 312 -17.68 18.96 -17.98
C ASP A 312 -17.00 18.23 -16.81
N ARG A 313 -17.23 16.93 -16.72
CA ARG A 313 -16.66 16.07 -15.69
C ARG A 313 -15.56 15.18 -16.24
N VAL A 314 -14.51 15.05 -15.48
CA VAL A 314 -13.38 14.18 -15.79
C VAL A 314 -13.05 13.28 -14.59
N VAL A 315 -12.42 12.17 -14.86
CA VAL A 315 -11.83 11.31 -13.81
C VAL A 315 -10.33 11.49 -13.83
N VAL A 316 -9.76 11.88 -12.71
CA VAL A 316 -8.32 11.97 -12.52
C VAL A 316 -7.84 10.73 -11.79
N ILE A 317 -6.97 9.95 -12.42
CA ILE A 317 -6.19 8.90 -11.77
C ILE A 317 -5.03 9.59 -11.04
N PRO A 318 -4.96 9.54 -9.69
CA PRO A 318 -3.95 10.28 -8.94
C PRO A 318 -2.55 9.72 -9.16
N SER A 319 -1.52 10.55 -8.93
CA SER A 319 -0.14 10.06 -8.87
C SER A 319 0.06 9.01 -7.79
N HIS A 320 -0.60 9.15 -6.62
CA HIS A 320 -0.45 8.24 -5.49
C HIS A 320 -1.82 7.89 -4.85
N ALA A 321 -2.28 6.68 -5.08
CA ALA A 321 -3.59 6.21 -4.61
C ALA A 321 -3.69 6.12 -3.08
N CYS A 322 -2.61 5.74 -2.38
CA CYS A 322 -2.64 5.53 -0.93
C CYS A 322 -2.99 6.81 -0.15
N THR A 323 -2.29 7.89 -0.43
CA THR A 323 -2.54 9.19 0.21
C THR A 323 -3.84 9.81 -0.28
N THR A 324 -4.18 9.66 -1.57
CA THR A 324 -5.47 10.11 -2.10
C THR A 324 -6.63 9.44 -1.36
N ALA A 325 -6.65 8.12 -1.20
CA ALA A 325 -7.69 7.44 -0.44
C ALA A 325 -7.81 7.96 1.01
N ASN A 326 -6.66 8.24 1.66
CA ASN A 326 -6.63 8.76 3.02
C ASN A 326 -7.16 10.21 3.15
N LEU A 327 -7.23 10.99 2.07
CA LEU A 327 -7.82 12.34 2.07
C LEU A 327 -9.36 12.30 2.21
N HIS A 328 -9.99 11.25 1.71
CA HIS A 328 -11.45 11.12 1.67
C HIS A 328 -12.02 10.39 2.90
N PRO A 329 -13.18 10.82 3.43
CA PRO A 329 -13.84 10.13 4.55
C PRO A 329 -14.38 8.75 4.16
N GLY A 330 -14.67 8.55 2.87
CA GLY A 330 -15.12 7.32 2.27
C GLY A 330 -14.90 7.33 0.78
N LEU A 331 -15.11 6.19 0.14
CA LEU A 331 -14.97 5.98 -1.29
C LEU A 331 -16.33 5.54 -1.86
N LEU A 332 -16.69 6.09 -3.00
CA LEU A 332 -17.91 5.71 -3.71
C LEU A 332 -17.61 4.56 -4.66
N PHE A 333 -18.10 3.37 -4.33
CA PHE A 333 -17.99 2.20 -5.19
C PHE A 333 -19.02 2.26 -6.29
N ILE A 334 -18.56 2.16 -7.53
CA ILE A 334 -19.38 2.13 -8.75
C ILE A 334 -19.15 0.80 -9.48
N GLY A 335 -20.24 0.17 -9.92
CA GLY A 335 -20.22 -1.15 -10.56
C GLY A 335 -21.54 -1.47 -11.24
N ALA A 336 -21.90 -2.75 -11.31
CA ALA A 336 -23.14 -3.20 -11.94
C ALA A 336 -24.42 -2.91 -11.12
N GLY A 337 -24.27 -2.55 -9.82
CA GLY A 337 -25.38 -2.20 -8.92
C GLY A 337 -25.49 -0.70 -8.65
N GLU A 338 -26.34 -0.35 -7.68
CA GLU A 338 -26.42 1.01 -7.16
C GLU A 338 -25.08 1.45 -6.56
N PRO A 339 -24.66 2.70 -6.75
CA PRO A 339 -23.44 3.22 -6.13
C PRO A 339 -23.49 3.08 -4.61
N ARG A 340 -22.39 2.62 -4.01
CA ARG A 340 -22.30 2.36 -2.59
C ARG A 340 -21.16 3.15 -1.95
N TRP A 341 -21.46 3.87 -0.88
CA TRP A 341 -20.48 4.59 -0.09
C TRP A 341 -19.86 3.68 0.98
N GLU A 342 -18.53 3.51 0.95
CA GLU A 342 -17.77 2.74 1.93
C GLU A 342 -16.81 3.65 2.69
N PRO A 343 -16.82 3.64 4.03
CA PRO A 343 -15.93 4.49 4.81
C PRO A 343 -14.47 4.05 4.67
N VAL A 344 -13.56 5.01 4.64
CA VAL A 344 -12.13 4.78 4.88
C VAL A 344 -11.94 4.69 6.40
N ALA A 345 -12.34 3.54 6.98
CA ALA A 345 -12.56 3.36 8.43
C ALA A 345 -11.29 3.60 9.27
N ALA A 346 -10.11 3.33 8.73
CA ALA A 346 -8.82 3.60 9.37
C ALA A 346 -8.16 4.89 8.87
N ARG A 347 -8.96 5.84 8.33
CA ARG A 347 -8.49 7.13 7.86
C ARG A 347 -7.74 7.90 8.95
N GLY A 348 -6.72 8.65 8.52
CA GLY A 348 -5.88 9.43 9.43
C GLY A 348 -4.55 8.73 9.69
N TRP A 349 -3.91 9.12 10.78
CA TRP A 349 -2.54 8.70 11.10
C TRP A 349 -2.45 7.84 12.38
N GLU A 350 -3.44 7.86 13.29
CA GLU A 350 -3.50 7.03 14.51
C GLU A 350 -4.96 6.68 14.91
#